data_008d6e404626e5a1b132b47256a69ca9
#
_entry.id   008d6e404626e5a1b132b47256a69ca9
#
_cell.length_a   1.000
_cell.length_b   1.000
_cell.length_c   1.000
_cell.angle_alpha   90.00
_cell.angle_beta   90.00
_cell.angle_gamma   90.00
#
_symmetry.space_group_name_H-M   'P 1'
#
loop_
_entity.id
_entity.type
_entity.pdbx_description
1 polymer ?
#
loop_
_entity_poly.entity_id
_entity_poly.type
_entity_poly.pdbx_seq_one_letter_code
_entity_poly.pdbx_strand_id
1 'polypeptide(L)'
;MKHTYTTSGTCARQINFEIDENGKLHNVTFVGGCNGNLKAIGRLVEGQDASAIANLLEGNQCGPRPTSCADQLSKAIKGVL
;
A
#
# COMPACT_ATOMS: atom_id res chain seq x y z
N MET A 1 -1.77 3.17 -14.64
CA MET A 1 -1.60 1.71 -14.82
C MET A 1 -1.97 0.97 -13.54
N LYS A 2 -2.72 -0.10 -13.67
CA LYS A 2 -3.20 -0.87 -12.52
C LYS A 2 -2.19 -1.94 -12.11
N HIS A 3 -1.99 -2.09 -10.81
CA HIS A 3 -1.08 -3.07 -10.25
C HIS A 3 -1.78 -3.87 -9.16
N THR A 4 -1.38 -5.12 -9.02
CA THR A 4 -1.85 -6.03 -7.97
C THR A 4 -0.63 -6.65 -7.30
N TYR A 5 -0.59 -6.61 -5.98
CA TYR A 5 0.52 -7.15 -5.20
C TYR A 5 0.01 -8.14 -4.16
N THR A 6 0.56 -9.35 -4.17
CA THR A 6 0.24 -10.37 -3.16
C THR A 6 1.12 -10.13 -1.93
N THR A 7 0.47 -9.89 -0.81
CA THR A 7 1.16 -9.58 0.45
C THR A 7 1.63 -10.84 1.18
N SER A 8 2.54 -10.66 2.12
CA SER A 8 2.95 -11.72 3.03
C SER A 8 3.21 -11.13 4.42
N GLY A 9 2.92 -11.92 5.45
CA GLY A 9 3.17 -11.51 6.83
C GLY A 9 2.19 -10.49 7.40
N THR A 10 1.06 -10.23 6.72
CA THR A 10 0.06 -9.26 7.14
C THR A 10 -1.35 -9.84 7.11
N CYS A 11 -2.32 -9.08 7.65
CA CYS A 11 -3.73 -9.47 7.63
C CYS A 11 -4.32 -9.41 6.22
N ALA A 12 -3.93 -8.43 5.43
CA ALA A 12 -4.38 -8.31 4.04
C ALA A 12 -3.73 -9.40 3.19
N ARG A 13 -4.44 -9.87 2.17
CA ARG A 13 -3.93 -10.87 1.25
C ARG A 13 -3.34 -10.26 -0.01
N GLN A 14 -3.87 -9.10 -0.41
CA GLN A 14 -3.57 -8.51 -1.70
C GLN A 14 -3.78 -7.01 -1.64
N ILE A 15 -3.01 -6.28 -2.41
CA ILE A 15 -3.15 -4.83 -2.55
C ILE A 15 -3.34 -4.52 -4.02
N ASN A 16 -4.38 -3.74 -4.34
CA ASN A 16 -4.61 -3.23 -5.69
C ASN A 16 -4.41 -1.72 -5.67
N PHE A 17 -3.73 -1.20 -6.66
CA PHE A 17 -3.49 0.23 -6.77
C PHE A 17 -3.22 0.64 -8.21
N GLU A 18 -3.30 1.94 -8.48
CA GLU A 18 -3.00 2.51 -9.78
C GLU A 18 -1.99 3.61 -9.59
N ILE A 19 -1.08 3.77 -10.56
CA ILE A 19 -0.14 4.88 -10.60
C ILE A 19 -0.37 5.57 -11.94
N ASP A 20 -0.65 6.87 -11.92
CA ASP A 20 -0.88 7.63 -13.15
C ASP A 20 0.46 8.06 -13.77
N GLU A 21 0.38 8.72 -14.93
CA GLU A 21 1.57 9.16 -15.66
C GLU A 21 2.40 10.21 -14.92
N ASN A 22 1.84 10.84 -13.91
CA ASN A 22 2.53 11.81 -13.06
C ASN A 22 3.12 11.17 -11.79
N GLY A 23 3.01 9.85 -11.66
CA GLY A 23 3.53 9.13 -10.49
C GLY A 23 2.65 9.23 -9.25
N LYS A 24 1.36 9.55 -9.42
CA LYS A 24 0.42 9.68 -8.29
C LYS A 24 -0.38 8.40 -8.09
N LEU A 25 -0.65 8.05 -6.82
CA LEU A 25 -1.42 6.87 -6.46
C LEU A 25 -2.92 7.12 -6.59
N HIS A 26 -3.64 6.10 -7.06
CA HIS A 26 -5.10 6.12 -7.16
C HIS A 26 -5.68 4.76 -6.81
N ASN A 27 -6.87 4.77 -6.22
CA ASN A 27 -7.67 3.57 -5.98
C ASN A 27 -6.93 2.46 -5.22
N VAL A 28 -6.18 2.84 -4.20
CA VAL A 28 -5.49 1.87 -3.34
C VAL A 28 -6.54 1.12 -2.53
N THR A 29 -6.61 -0.20 -2.72
CA THR A 29 -7.53 -1.07 -2.00
C THR A 29 -6.80 -2.29 -1.48
N PHE A 30 -7.28 -2.80 -0.35
CA PHE A 30 -6.71 -3.99 0.29
C PHE A 30 -7.77 -5.08 0.33
N VAL A 31 -7.37 -6.30 0.00
CA VAL A 31 -8.24 -7.47 0.08
C VAL A 31 -7.95 -8.17 1.40
N GLY A 32 -8.95 -8.22 2.28
CA GLY A 32 -8.80 -8.79 3.62
C GLY A 32 -8.20 -7.80 4.61
N GLY A 33 -7.94 -8.23 5.83
CA GLY A 33 -7.34 -7.41 6.87
C GLY A 33 -8.33 -6.50 7.59
N CYS A 34 -7.80 -5.43 8.19
CA CYS A 34 -8.60 -4.48 8.99
C CYS A 34 -9.31 -3.47 8.10
N ASN A 35 -10.53 -3.78 7.70
CA ASN A 35 -11.29 -2.98 6.73
C ASN A 35 -11.28 -1.47 7.01
N GLY A 36 -11.57 -1.07 8.26
CA GLY A 36 -11.66 0.34 8.61
C GLY A 36 -10.33 1.07 8.43
N ASN A 37 -9.26 0.51 8.96
CA ASN A 37 -7.93 1.11 8.90
C ASN A 37 -7.37 1.11 7.47
N LEU A 38 -7.55 0.02 6.73
CA LEU A 38 -7.06 -0.10 5.37
C LEU A 38 -7.81 0.83 4.42
N LYS A 39 -9.10 1.02 4.65
CA LYS A 39 -9.89 1.99 3.89
C LYS A 39 -9.41 3.41 4.15
N ALA A 40 -9.08 3.73 5.40
CA ALA A 40 -8.52 5.03 5.75
C ALA A 40 -7.17 5.28 5.06
N ILE A 41 -6.29 4.28 5.03
CA ILE A 41 -5.01 4.37 4.32
C ILE A 41 -5.26 4.67 2.84
N GLY A 42 -6.18 3.97 2.21
CA GLY A 42 -6.53 4.20 0.81
C GLY A 42 -6.95 5.63 0.53
N ARG A 43 -7.72 6.22 1.44
CA ARG A 43 -8.17 7.62 1.31
C ARG A 43 -7.03 8.60 1.52
N LEU A 44 -6.16 8.34 2.50
CA LEU A 44 -5.03 9.21 2.83
C LEU A 44 -4.00 9.28 1.70
N VAL A 45 -3.79 8.18 1.00
CA VAL A 45 -2.77 8.11 -0.06
C VAL A 45 -3.31 8.47 -1.44
N GLU A 46 -4.63 8.62 -1.59
CA GLU A 46 -5.23 8.96 -2.88
C GLU A 46 -4.65 10.25 -3.44
N GLY A 47 -4.17 10.20 -4.67
CA GLY A 47 -3.59 11.36 -5.34
C GLY A 47 -2.21 11.79 -4.85
N GLN A 48 -1.62 11.04 -3.92
CA GLN A 48 -0.30 11.36 -3.39
C GLN A 48 0.81 10.78 -4.28
N ASP A 49 2.00 11.37 -4.19
CA ASP A 49 3.15 10.88 -4.93
C ASP A 49 3.52 9.46 -4.47
N ALA A 50 3.54 8.52 -5.40
CA ALA A 50 3.78 7.10 -5.08
C ALA A 50 5.14 6.88 -4.41
N SER A 51 6.20 7.54 -4.92
CA SER A 51 7.54 7.42 -4.37
C SER A 51 7.60 7.96 -2.93
N ALA A 52 6.96 9.09 -2.68
CA ALA A 52 6.93 9.69 -1.33
C ALA A 52 6.19 8.79 -0.35
N ILE A 53 5.06 8.21 -0.76
CA ILE A 53 4.28 7.30 0.08
C ILE A 53 5.10 6.03 0.36
N ALA A 54 5.78 5.48 -0.64
CA ALA A 54 6.62 4.30 -0.45
C ALA A 54 7.71 4.56 0.59
N ASN A 55 8.37 5.70 0.52
CA ASN A 55 9.42 6.04 1.48
C ASN A 55 8.86 6.29 2.88
N LEU A 56 7.69 6.89 2.97
CA LEU A 56 7.05 7.20 4.25
C LEU A 56 6.62 5.93 5.00
N LEU A 57 6.08 4.95 4.28
CA LEU A 57 5.51 3.75 4.89
C LEU A 57 6.52 2.61 5.04
N GLU A 58 7.69 2.70 4.43
CA GLU A 58 8.71 1.66 4.50
C GLU A 58 9.09 1.36 5.95
N GLY A 59 9.06 0.07 6.31
CA GLY A 59 9.43 -0.37 7.65
C GLY A 59 8.36 -0.20 8.70
N ASN A 60 7.16 0.27 8.34
CA ASN A 60 6.07 0.40 9.30
C ASN A 60 5.60 -1.00 9.73
N GLN A 61 5.73 -1.29 11.02
CA GLN A 61 5.39 -2.61 11.58
C GLN A 61 4.01 -2.61 12.22
N CYS A 62 3.39 -3.79 12.24
CA CYS A 62 2.09 -4.02 12.87
C CYS A 62 2.29 -4.90 14.11
N GLY A 63 2.34 -4.29 15.30
CA GLY A 63 2.57 -5.01 16.54
C GLY A 63 3.90 -5.76 16.52
N PRO A 64 3.93 -7.05 16.87
CA PRO A 64 5.17 -7.85 16.88
C PRO A 64 5.58 -8.33 15.49
N ARG A 65 4.79 -8.06 14.45
CA ARG A 65 5.10 -8.52 13.09
C ARG A 65 6.21 -7.67 12.49
N PRO A 66 7.11 -8.27 11.67
CA PRO A 66 8.20 -7.52 11.02
C PRO A 66 7.72 -6.60 9.90
N THR A 67 6.46 -6.69 9.52
CA THR A 67 5.89 -5.89 8.43
C THR A 67 4.44 -5.51 8.76
N SER A 68 3.81 -4.73 7.90
CA SER A 68 2.40 -4.33 8.03
C SER A 68 1.80 -4.19 6.65
N CYS A 69 0.47 -3.99 6.57
CA CYS A 69 -0.17 -3.71 5.29
C CYS A 69 0.40 -2.44 4.65
N ALA A 70 0.72 -1.43 5.46
CA ALA A 70 1.34 -0.19 4.98
C ALA A 70 2.74 -0.44 4.43
N ASP A 71 3.56 -1.22 5.14
CA ASP A 71 4.89 -1.60 4.68
C ASP A 71 4.81 -2.42 3.40
N GLN A 72 3.84 -3.33 3.29
CA GLN A 72 3.63 -4.11 2.07
C GLN A 72 3.23 -3.23 0.90
N LEU A 73 2.42 -2.19 1.13
CA LEU A 73 2.11 -1.20 0.10
C LEU A 73 3.39 -0.49 -0.37
N SER A 74 4.26 -0.12 0.54
CA SER A 74 5.56 0.47 0.21
C SER A 74 6.36 -0.45 -0.71
N LYS A 75 6.45 -1.74 -0.36
CA LYS A 75 7.17 -2.74 -1.19
C LYS A 75 6.54 -2.91 -2.55
N ALA A 76 5.21 -2.92 -2.61
CA ALA A 76 4.47 -3.05 -3.87
C ALA A 76 4.77 -1.87 -4.81
N ILE A 77 4.75 -0.66 -4.28
CA ILE A 77 5.06 0.55 -5.06
C ILE A 77 6.50 0.50 -5.56
N LYS A 78 7.45 0.19 -4.69
CA LYS A 78 8.87 0.14 -5.07
C LYS A 78 9.15 -0.91 -6.14
N GLY A 79 8.38 -1.99 -6.14
CA GLY A 79 8.52 -3.04 -7.13
C GLY A 79 8.11 -2.64 -8.55
N VAL A 80 7.33 -1.57 -8.70
CA VAL A 80 6.83 -1.11 -10.01
C VAL A 80 7.35 0.27 -10.42
N LEU A 81 8.16 0.90 -9.59
CA LEU A 81 8.77 2.20 -9.91
C LEU A 81 10.11 2.06 -10.67
#